data_5e7a0ae334459589f2041e697aec8814
#
_entry.id   5e7a0ae334459589f2041e697aec8814
#
_cell.length_a   1.000
_cell.length_b   1.000
_cell.length_c   1.000
_cell.angle_alpha   90.00
_cell.angle_beta   90.00
_cell.angle_gamma   90.00
#
_symmetry.space_group_name_H-M   'P 1'
#
loop_
_entity.id
_entity.type
_entity.pdbx_description
1 polymer ?
#
loop_
_entity_poly.entity_id
_entity_poly.type
_entity_poly.pdbx_seq_one_letter_code
_entity_poly.pdbx_strand_id
1 'polypeptide(L)'
;MSGRLTTVTARTLAVVVLMLVAGPVSAQTRRPAARPAVPTPPALTTIEVALDCGAPLGRGTQTRRLYCDVLTGRDQSEGILIPIPPHSGPVTLSFELHNRHLYSEELIKSGRAYRRYTATIGVLTADNTLLSRFVVQNEFRTAADLIERIAAETGPGIVKAVAPTGVESVTLMIPEAEQSISILGEKLSVIRPDGVDNFTSPGRPIAVVSRVTLEYRPPAPAPPGRR
;
A
#
# COMPACT_ATOMS: atom_id res chain seq x y z
N MET A 1 -34.05 84.92 14.12
CA MET A 1 -35.26 85.65 13.63
C MET A 1 -36.40 84.68 13.58
N SER A 2 -37.39 84.95 14.33
CA SER A 2 -38.82 84.73 14.18
C SER A 2 -39.28 83.35 13.86
N GLY A 3 -40.09 82.66 14.58
CA GLY A 3 -41.13 83.10 15.52
C GLY A 3 -42.44 82.41 15.18
N ARG A 4 -43.14 82.00 16.18
CA ARG A 4 -44.58 81.67 16.31
C ARG A 4 -44.90 80.19 16.25
N LEU A 5 -45.24 79.51 17.36
CA LEU A 5 -46.43 79.58 18.23
C LEU A 5 -47.77 79.48 17.47
N THR A 6 -48.50 78.48 17.83
CA THR A 6 -49.95 78.40 18.21
C THR A 6 -50.53 77.10 17.66
N THR A 7 -51.46 76.37 18.21
CA THR A 7 -52.28 76.42 19.42
C THR A 7 -52.97 75.07 19.59
N VAL A 8 -53.19 74.77 20.85
CA VAL A 8 -54.05 73.78 21.48
C VAL A 8 -55.43 73.61 20.80
N THR A 9 -55.89 72.35 20.66
CA THR A 9 -57.32 72.07 20.98
C THR A 9 -57.44 70.60 21.45
N ALA A 10 -57.95 70.57 22.69
CA ALA A 10 -58.39 69.31 23.31
C ALA A 10 -59.75 68.90 22.76
N ARG A 11 -59.99 67.61 22.62
CA ARG A 11 -61.32 66.97 22.66
C ARG A 11 -61.25 65.56 23.11
N THR A 12 -61.58 65.32 24.28
CA THR A 12 -62.38 64.35 25.06
C THR A 12 -62.84 63.05 24.37
N LEU A 13 -62.56 61.95 25.11
CA LEU A 13 -63.32 60.74 25.42
C LEU A 13 -63.85 59.86 24.29
N ALA A 14 -63.33 58.59 24.27
CA ALA A 14 -64.16 57.38 24.36
C ALA A 14 -63.30 56.23 24.83
N VAL A 15 -63.49 55.73 26.02
CA VAL A 15 -62.95 54.51 26.58
C VAL A 15 -63.75 53.36 25.97
N VAL A 16 -63.15 52.57 25.06
CA VAL A 16 -63.68 51.27 24.69
C VAL A 16 -62.67 50.22 25.25
N VAL A 17 -63.13 49.63 26.36
CA VAL A 17 -62.45 48.47 26.94
C VAL A 17 -62.72 47.23 26.06
N LEU A 18 -61.79 46.86 25.18
CA LEU A 18 -61.82 45.60 24.43
C LEU A 18 -61.01 44.61 25.21
N MET A 19 -61.66 43.68 25.93
CA MET A 19 -61.03 42.53 26.55
C MET A 19 -60.56 41.55 25.43
N LEU A 20 -59.29 41.61 25.08
CA LEU A 20 -58.63 40.60 24.28
C LEU A 20 -58.29 39.39 25.14
N VAL A 21 -59.03 38.33 24.97
CA VAL A 21 -58.72 36.99 25.49
C VAL A 21 -57.45 36.52 24.79
N ALA A 22 -56.29 36.65 25.45
CA ALA A 22 -55.04 36.08 25.01
C ALA A 22 -55.05 34.57 25.28
N GLY A 23 -55.42 33.79 24.26
CA GLY A 23 -55.22 32.34 24.28
C GLY A 23 -53.72 32.01 24.27
N PRO A 24 -53.26 30.95 24.98
CA PRO A 24 -51.87 30.56 24.96
C PRO A 24 -51.48 30.07 23.55
N VAL A 25 -50.67 30.83 22.85
CA VAL A 25 -50.01 30.40 21.62
C VAL A 25 -48.95 29.37 22.01
N SER A 26 -49.30 28.08 21.86
CA SER A 26 -48.33 27.00 21.99
C SER A 26 -47.32 27.12 20.86
N ALA A 27 -46.19 27.74 21.15
CA ALA A 27 -45.03 27.72 20.26
C ALA A 27 -44.54 26.29 20.13
N GLN A 28 -44.99 25.56 19.09
CA GLN A 28 -44.39 24.30 18.68
C GLN A 28 -42.96 24.61 18.20
N THR A 29 -41.98 24.45 19.08
CA THR A 29 -40.59 24.42 18.72
C THR A 29 -40.41 23.25 17.76
N ARG A 30 -40.38 23.52 16.45
CA ARG A 30 -39.96 22.56 15.44
C ARG A 30 -38.55 22.13 15.79
N ARG A 31 -38.43 20.91 16.35
CA ARG A 31 -37.15 20.25 16.56
C ARG A 31 -36.41 20.29 15.21
N PRO A 32 -35.19 20.88 15.12
CA PRO A 32 -34.43 20.85 13.88
C PRO A 32 -34.31 19.40 13.43
N ALA A 33 -34.69 19.14 12.18
CA ALA A 33 -34.51 17.84 11.61
C ALA A 33 -33.04 17.44 11.77
N ALA A 34 -32.78 16.34 12.46
CA ALA A 34 -31.42 15.83 12.64
C ALA A 34 -30.76 15.74 11.26
N ARG A 35 -29.65 16.47 11.08
CA ARG A 35 -28.85 16.40 9.85
C ARG A 35 -28.49 14.95 9.65
N PRO A 36 -28.69 14.34 8.45
CA PRO A 36 -28.28 12.96 8.20
C PRO A 36 -26.83 12.81 8.61
N ALA A 37 -26.54 11.87 9.49
CA ALA A 37 -25.16 11.55 9.88
C ALA A 37 -24.39 11.18 8.61
N VAL A 38 -23.32 11.93 8.33
CA VAL A 38 -22.39 11.57 7.25
C VAL A 38 -21.79 10.24 7.63
N PRO A 39 -21.89 9.20 6.77
CA PRO A 39 -21.32 7.89 7.08
C PRO A 39 -19.82 8.04 7.36
N THR A 40 -19.38 7.55 8.50
CA THR A 40 -17.95 7.51 8.81
C THR A 40 -17.26 6.58 7.81
N PRO A 41 -16.19 7.02 7.13
CA PRO A 41 -15.46 6.17 6.22
C PRO A 41 -14.95 4.90 6.93
N PRO A 42 -14.95 3.72 6.28
CA PRO A 42 -14.39 2.51 6.86
C PRO A 42 -12.94 2.71 7.32
N ALA A 43 -12.53 2.00 8.36
CA ALA A 43 -11.16 2.06 8.87
C ALA A 43 -10.16 1.48 7.84
N LEU A 44 -8.90 1.92 7.91
CA LEU A 44 -7.80 1.31 7.17
C LEU A 44 -7.61 -0.15 7.63
N THR A 45 -7.36 -1.03 6.67
CA THR A 45 -7.15 -2.46 6.89
C THR A 45 -5.82 -2.84 6.26
N THR A 46 -4.98 -3.57 7.00
CA THR A 46 -3.73 -4.13 6.49
C THR A 46 -3.88 -5.64 6.35
N ILE A 47 -3.50 -6.17 5.20
CA ILE A 47 -3.47 -7.61 4.93
C ILE A 47 -2.09 -8.03 4.44
N GLU A 48 -1.67 -9.24 4.81
CA GLU A 48 -0.57 -9.93 4.15
C GLU A 48 -1.10 -10.57 2.87
N VAL A 49 -0.42 -10.34 1.75
CA VAL A 49 -0.85 -10.86 0.45
C VAL A 49 -0.36 -12.29 0.27
N ALA A 50 -1.27 -13.20 -0.06
CA ALA A 50 -0.88 -14.50 -0.57
C ALA A 50 -0.27 -14.31 -1.96
N LEU A 51 1.05 -14.43 -2.06
CA LEU A 51 1.76 -14.26 -3.32
C LEU A 51 1.54 -15.46 -4.23
N ASP A 52 1.06 -15.20 -5.44
CA ASP A 52 1.19 -16.15 -6.54
C ASP A 52 2.58 -15.98 -7.16
N CYS A 53 3.52 -16.73 -6.62
CA CYS A 53 4.91 -16.70 -7.08
C CYS A 53 5.05 -17.59 -8.30
N GLY A 54 5.13 -17.04 -9.49
CA GLY A 54 5.49 -17.80 -10.70
C GLY A 54 6.83 -18.55 -10.58
N ALA A 55 7.71 -18.10 -9.68
CA ALA A 55 8.97 -18.75 -9.34
C ALA A 55 9.19 -18.76 -7.82
N PRO A 56 8.54 -19.69 -7.06
CA PRO A 56 8.71 -19.77 -5.62
C PRO A 56 10.15 -20.19 -5.29
N LEU A 57 10.82 -19.35 -4.50
CA LEU A 57 12.16 -19.68 -4.01
C LEU A 57 12.08 -20.71 -2.88
N GLY A 58 11.10 -20.58 -2.02
CA GLY A 58 10.84 -21.44 -0.87
C GLY A 58 10.64 -20.65 0.42
N ARG A 59 10.65 -21.36 1.56
CA ARG A 59 10.48 -20.76 2.88
C ARG A 59 11.80 -20.64 3.61
N GLY A 60 11.95 -19.56 4.35
CA GLY A 60 13.07 -19.37 5.26
C GLY A 60 13.12 -20.47 6.33
N THR A 61 14.32 -20.97 6.62
CA THR A 61 14.51 -22.03 7.63
C THR A 61 14.23 -21.55 9.05
N GLN A 62 14.46 -20.27 9.31
CA GLN A 62 14.27 -19.65 10.64
C GLN A 62 12.92 -18.93 10.74
N THR A 63 12.65 -18.00 9.83
CA THR A 63 11.45 -17.14 9.89
C THR A 63 10.20 -17.81 9.37
N ARG A 64 10.32 -18.88 8.59
CA ARG A 64 9.23 -19.55 7.86
C ARG A 64 8.54 -18.66 6.82
N ARG A 65 9.08 -17.49 6.53
CA ARG A 65 8.57 -16.58 5.51
C ARG A 65 8.67 -17.20 4.13
N LEU A 66 7.69 -16.89 3.29
CA LEU A 66 7.76 -17.21 1.87
C LEU A 66 8.65 -16.18 1.17
N TYR A 67 9.55 -16.68 0.33
CA TYR A 67 10.41 -15.89 -0.53
C TYR A 67 10.11 -16.21 -1.99
N CYS A 68 9.89 -15.17 -2.78
CA CYS A 68 9.62 -15.27 -4.21
C CYS A 68 10.78 -14.70 -5.00
N ASP A 69 11.27 -15.45 -6.00
CA ASP A 69 12.21 -14.90 -6.96
C ASP A 69 11.52 -13.87 -7.87
N VAL A 70 12.15 -12.71 -8.04
CA VAL A 70 11.76 -11.70 -9.02
C VAL A 70 12.52 -11.99 -10.31
N LEU A 71 11.78 -12.36 -11.33
CA LEU A 71 12.35 -12.66 -12.65
C LEU A 71 12.46 -11.41 -13.49
N THR A 72 13.49 -11.31 -14.32
CA THR A 72 13.54 -10.32 -15.39
C THR A 72 12.47 -10.65 -16.44
N GLY A 73 11.81 -9.61 -16.96
CA GLY A 73 10.77 -9.77 -17.96
C GLY A 73 10.52 -8.49 -18.74
N ARG A 74 9.55 -8.52 -19.64
CA ARG A 74 9.14 -7.40 -20.48
C ARG A 74 7.66 -7.06 -20.33
N ASP A 75 6.89 -8.01 -19.83
CA ASP A 75 5.46 -7.91 -19.65
C ASP A 75 5.09 -8.15 -18.18
N GLN A 76 4.10 -7.43 -17.69
CA GLN A 76 3.66 -7.52 -16.30
C GLN A 76 3.22 -8.95 -15.90
N SER A 77 2.73 -9.76 -16.84
CA SER A 77 2.33 -11.14 -16.60
C SER A 77 3.49 -12.10 -16.28
N GLU A 78 4.74 -11.69 -16.58
CA GLU A 78 5.95 -12.45 -16.25
C GLU A 78 6.44 -12.17 -14.80
N GLY A 79 5.85 -11.21 -14.13
CA GLY A 79 6.22 -10.80 -12.77
C GLY A 79 5.42 -11.48 -11.67
N ILE A 80 5.63 -11.04 -10.43
CA ILE A 80 4.84 -11.46 -9.28
C ILE A 80 3.55 -10.66 -9.28
N LEU A 81 2.42 -11.32 -9.58
CA LEU A 81 1.11 -10.69 -9.62
C LEU A 81 0.54 -10.51 -8.21
N ILE A 82 0.06 -9.32 -7.92
CA ILE A 82 -0.55 -8.94 -6.65
C ILE A 82 -1.95 -8.41 -6.93
N PRO A 83 -3.00 -9.20 -6.66
CA PRO A 83 -4.37 -8.71 -6.76
C PRO A 83 -4.64 -7.72 -5.63
N ILE A 84 -5.31 -6.63 -5.96
CA ILE A 84 -5.73 -5.62 -5.00
C ILE A 84 -7.20 -5.87 -4.63
N PRO A 85 -7.53 -6.03 -3.34
CA PRO A 85 -8.93 -6.24 -2.94
C PRO A 85 -9.79 -5.02 -3.26
N PRO A 86 -11.13 -5.15 -3.34
CA PRO A 86 -12.01 -4.01 -3.50
C PRO A 86 -11.73 -2.93 -2.44
N HIS A 87 -11.50 -1.72 -2.88
CA HIS A 87 -11.06 -0.62 -2.03
C HIS A 87 -11.67 0.72 -2.44
N SER A 88 -11.46 1.73 -1.62
CA SER A 88 -11.86 3.11 -1.83
C SER A 88 -10.66 4.00 -1.53
N GLY A 89 -10.25 4.81 -2.49
CA GLY A 89 -9.03 5.61 -2.44
C GLY A 89 -7.75 4.80 -2.72
N PRO A 90 -6.57 5.41 -2.59
CA PRO A 90 -5.30 4.75 -2.89
C PRO A 90 -4.99 3.62 -1.91
N VAL A 91 -4.19 2.67 -2.37
CA VAL A 91 -3.69 1.52 -1.59
C VAL A 91 -2.20 1.67 -1.36
N THR A 92 -1.74 1.37 -0.15
CA THR A 92 -0.30 1.33 0.16
C THR A 92 0.20 -0.11 0.03
N LEU A 93 1.10 -0.34 -0.93
CA LEU A 93 1.87 -1.57 -1.03
C LEU A 93 3.15 -1.44 -0.22
N SER A 94 3.47 -2.45 0.58
CA SER A 94 4.77 -2.55 1.25
C SER A 94 5.34 -3.94 1.11
N PHE A 95 6.64 -4.07 0.90
CA PHE A 95 7.36 -5.34 0.83
C PHE A 95 8.84 -5.19 1.18
N GLU A 96 9.48 -6.32 1.48
CA GLU A 96 10.94 -6.41 1.64
C GLU A 96 11.55 -6.92 0.34
N LEU A 97 12.50 -6.16 -0.20
CA LEU A 97 13.28 -6.49 -1.40
C LEU A 97 14.69 -6.90 -0.99
N HIS A 98 15.16 -8.03 -1.50
CA HIS A 98 16.46 -8.60 -1.19
C HIS A 98 17.25 -8.90 -2.45
N ASN A 99 18.59 -8.89 -2.34
CA ASN A 99 19.42 -9.50 -3.36
C ASN A 99 19.37 -11.03 -3.22
N ARG A 100 19.50 -11.70 -4.34
CA ARG A 100 19.56 -13.16 -4.43
C ARG A 100 21.01 -13.63 -4.48
N HIS A 101 21.42 -14.45 -3.50
CA HIS A 101 22.77 -14.97 -3.42
C HIS A 101 22.82 -16.49 -3.58
N LEU A 102 23.77 -17.00 -4.38
CA LEU A 102 24.14 -18.41 -4.44
C LEU A 102 25.27 -18.65 -3.45
N TYR A 103 24.97 -19.33 -2.36
CA TYR A 103 25.93 -19.62 -1.32
C TYR A 103 26.85 -20.77 -1.72
N SER A 104 28.16 -20.58 -1.59
CA SER A 104 29.19 -21.60 -1.79
C SER A 104 30.22 -21.54 -0.68
N GLU A 105 30.30 -22.61 0.10
CA GLU A 105 31.26 -22.74 1.19
C GLU A 105 32.71 -22.83 0.68
N GLU A 106 32.90 -23.41 -0.50
CA GLU A 106 34.19 -23.48 -1.17
C GLU A 106 34.73 -22.09 -1.54
N LEU A 107 33.85 -21.22 -2.07
CA LEU A 107 34.23 -19.85 -2.40
C LEU A 107 34.58 -19.05 -1.13
N ILE A 108 33.88 -19.27 -0.02
CA ILE A 108 34.18 -18.63 1.26
C ILE A 108 35.54 -19.09 1.77
N LYS A 109 35.80 -20.39 1.82
CA LYS A 109 37.08 -20.95 2.28
C LYS A 109 38.27 -20.50 1.44
N SER A 110 38.05 -20.28 0.13
CA SER A 110 39.10 -19.80 -0.79
C SER A 110 39.22 -18.27 -0.85
N GLY A 111 38.45 -17.52 -0.06
CA GLY A 111 38.46 -16.05 -0.06
C GLY A 111 37.90 -15.39 -1.33
N ARG A 112 37.20 -16.17 -2.17
CA ARG A 112 36.66 -15.72 -3.46
C ARG A 112 35.12 -15.50 -3.44
N ALA A 113 34.52 -15.48 -2.26
CA ALA A 113 33.06 -15.38 -2.12
C ALA A 113 32.51 -13.96 -2.33
N TYR A 114 33.35 -12.93 -2.30
CA TYR A 114 32.90 -11.55 -2.43
C TYR A 114 32.02 -11.33 -3.65
N ARG A 115 30.86 -10.72 -3.44
CA ARG A 115 29.94 -10.26 -4.47
C ARG A 115 29.31 -8.96 -4.03
N ARG A 116 29.13 -8.04 -4.97
CA ARG A 116 28.25 -6.89 -4.80
C ARG A 116 27.16 -6.99 -5.85
N TYR A 117 25.93 -7.08 -5.38
CA TYR A 117 24.73 -7.18 -6.18
C TYR A 117 24.03 -5.85 -6.26
N THR A 118 23.58 -5.46 -7.45
CA THR A 118 22.68 -4.33 -7.64
C THR A 118 21.55 -4.80 -8.55
N ALA A 119 20.37 -4.99 -7.97
CA ALA A 119 19.19 -5.39 -8.72
C ALA A 119 18.23 -4.21 -8.85
N THR A 120 17.69 -4.00 -10.05
CA THR A 120 16.64 -3.03 -10.35
C THR A 120 15.37 -3.79 -10.69
N ILE A 121 14.27 -3.41 -10.04
CA ILE A 121 12.94 -3.94 -10.29
C ILE A 121 11.96 -2.82 -10.61
N GLY A 122 10.89 -3.13 -11.34
CA GLY A 122 9.74 -2.26 -11.57
C GLY A 122 8.49 -2.77 -10.86
N VAL A 123 7.62 -1.86 -10.46
CA VAL A 123 6.23 -2.15 -10.11
C VAL A 123 5.37 -1.60 -11.24
N LEU A 124 4.57 -2.46 -11.86
CA LEU A 124 3.77 -2.17 -13.04
C LEU A 124 2.29 -2.36 -12.76
N THR A 125 1.46 -1.63 -13.48
CA THR A 125 0.01 -1.83 -13.54
C THR A 125 -0.36 -3.00 -14.43
N ALA A 126 -1.65 -3.35 -14.49
CA ALA A 126 -2.14 -4.43 -15.35
C ALA A 126 -2.00 -4.14 -16.86
N ASP A 127 -1.90 -2.87 -17.26
CA ASP A 127 -1.68 -2.43 -18.65
C ASP A 127 -0.19 -2.24 -18.98
N ASN A 128 0.71 -2.78 -18.16
CA ASN A 128 2.17 -2.71 -18.29
C ASN A 128 2.75 -1.29 -18.12
N THR A 129 2.01 -0.38 -17.47
CA THR A 129 2.53 0.96 -17.14
C THR A 129 3.41 0.91 -15.90
N LEU A 130 4.59 1.49 -15.96
CA LEU A 130 5.52 1.53 -14.84
C LEU A 130 5.05 2.55 -13.79
N LEU A 131 4.74 2.10 -12.59
CA LEU A 131 4.42 2.95 -11.43
C LEU A 131 5.69 3.48 -10.75
N SER A 132 6.66 2.60 -10.50
CA SER A 132 7.92 2.99 -9.86
C SER A 132 9.03 1.97 -10.10
N ARG A 133 10.28 2.41 -9.92
CA ARG A 133 11.48 1.56 -9.89
C ARG A 133 12.10 1.55 -8.52
N PHE A 134 12.62 0.40 -8.14
CA PHE A 134 13.36 0.21 -6.89
C PHE A 134 14.67 -0.49 -7.15
N VAL A 135 15.66 -0.17 -6.35
CA VAL A 135 17.00 -0.74 -6.44
C VAL A 135 17.37 -1.31 -5.07
N VAL A 136 17.82 -2.56 -5.06
CA VAL A 136 18.46 -3.14 -3.88
C VAL A 136 19.93 -3.40 -4.18
N GLN A 137 20.81 -2.89 -3.31
CA GLN A 137 22.24 -3.09 -3.43
C GLN A 137 22.82 -3.61 -2.14
N ASN A 138 23.49 -4.76 -2.20
CA ASN A 138 24.14 -5.38 -1.06
C ASN A 138 25.47 -6.02 -1.45
N GLU A 139 26.36 -6.12 -0.46
CA GLU A 139 27.57 -6.89 -0.57
C GLU A 139 27.42 -8.20 0.20
N PHE A 140 27.95 -9.27 -0.36
CA PHE A 140 28.13 -10.54 0.31
C PHE A 140 29.62 -10.81 0.48
N ARG A 141 30.04 -11.14 1.69
CA ARG A 141 31.42 -11.48 2.04
C ARG A 141 31.50 -12.82 2.76
N THR A 142 30.56 -13.04 3.68
CA THR A 142 30.52 -14.20 4.57
C THR A 142 29.09 -14.70 4.77
N ALA A 143 28.95 -15.85 5.41
CA ALA A 143 27.64 -16.40 5.76
C ALA A 143 26.79 -15.47 6.69
N ALA A 144 27.45 -14.53 7.40
CA ALA A 144 26.76 -13.57 8.24
C ALA A 144 25.96 -12.51 7.45
N ASP A 145 26.28 -12.33 6.16
CA ASP A 145 25.57 -11.38 5.29
C ASP A 145 24.25 -11.97 4.75
N LEU A 146 23.95 -13.24 5.01
CA LEU A 146 22.70 -13.87 4.65
C LEU A 146 21.61 -13.47 5.65
N ILE A 147 20.41 -13.13 5.14
CA ILE A 147 19.22 -12.96 5.99
C ILE A 147 18.85 -14.29 6.63
N GLU A 148 18.80 -15.35 5.83
CA GLU A 148 18.60 -16.72 6.25
C GLU A 148 18.84 -17.68 5.06
N ARG A 149 18.77 -18.98 5.32
CA ARG A 149 18.77 -20.01 4.28
C ARG A 149 17.35 -20.37 3.88
N ILE A 150 17.17 -20.82 2.64
CA ILE A 150 15.86 -21.19 2.12
C ILE A 150 15.73 -22.72 2.13
N ALA A 151 14.63 -23.21 2.70
CA ALA A 151 14.21 -24.60 2.53
C ALA A 151 13.46 -24.75 1.21
N ALA A 152 13.72 -25.83 0.46
CA ALA A 152 12.92 -26.17 -0.71
C ALA A 152 11.48 -26.50 -0.29
N GLU A 153 10.49 -26.18 -1.12
CA GLU A 153 9.09 -26.52 -0.85
C GLU A 153 8.82 -28.02 -0.96
N THR A 154 9.61 -28.73 -1.77
CA THR A 154 9.49 -30.16 -2.01
C THR A 154 10.62 -30.92 -1.33
N GLY A 155 10.28 -31.75 -0.39
CA GLY A 155 11.18 -32.66 0.34
C GLY A 155 11.56 -32.16 1.75
N PRO A 156 11.58 -33.09 2.74
CA PRO A 156 11.89 -32.73 4.12
C PRO A 156 13.38 -32.35 4.26
N GLY A 157 13.64 -31.16 4.75
CA GLY A 157 14.98 -30.77 5.20
C GLY A 157 15.99 -30.36 4.13
N ILE A 158 15.61 -30.27 2.85
CA ILE A 158 16.53 -29.82 1.80
C ILE A 158 16.68 -28.29 1.87
N VAL A 159 17.88 -27.84 2.22
CA VAL A 159 18.24 -26.40 2.20
C VAL A 159 18.83 -26.08 0.83
N LYS A 160 18.26 -25.12 0.13
CA LYS A 160 18.84 -24.63 -1.14
C LYS A 160 20.11 -23.83 -0.85
N ALA A 161 21.09 -23.94 -1.74
CA ALA A 161 22.28 -23.09 -1.73
C ALA A 161 21.99 -21.64 -2.20
N VAL A 162 20.76 -21.22 -2.10
CA VAL A 162 20.26 -19.88 -2.48
C VAL A 162 19.65 -19.23 -1.26
N ALA A 163 19.98 -17.97 -1.04
CA ALA A 163 19.52 -17.24 0.12
C ALA A 163 19.29 -15.74 -0.20
N PRO A 164 18.36 -15.07 0.49
CA PRO A 164 18.25 -13.63 0.46
C PRO A 164 19.40 -12.98 1.24
N THR A 165 19.96 -11.89 0.70
CA THR A 165 20.98 -11.09 1.36
C THR A 165 20.59 -9.63 1.31
N GLY A 166 20.80 -8.91 2.43
CA GLY A 166 20.36 -7.55 2.62
C GLY A 166 18.84 -7.39 2.59
N VAL A 167 18.38 -6.21 2.87
CA VAL A 167 16.97 -5.84 2.80
C VAL A 167 16.81 -4.36 2.45
N GLU A 168 15.91 -4.10 1.52
CA GLU A 168 15.39 -2.77 1.22
C GLU A 168 13.88 -2.80 1.48
N SER A 169 13.41 -1.98 2.42
CA SER A 169 12.00 -1.85 2.71
C SER A 169 11.37 -0.90 1.69
N VAL A 170 10.50 -1.43 0.87
CA VAL A 170 9.79 -0.69 -0.17
C VAL A 170 8.39 -0.35 0.30
N THR A 171 7.98 0.90 0.06
CA THR A 171 6.59 1.36 0.24
C THR A 171 6.20 2.19 -0.97
N LEU A 172 5.05 1.91 -1.56
CA LEU A 172 4.53 2.56 -2.76
C LEU A 172 3.03 2.79 -2.63
N MET A 173 2.57 3.97 -3.04
CA MET A 173 1.15 4.29 -3.15
C MET A 173 0.64 3.87 -4.53
N ILE A 174 -0.37 3.02 -4.56
CA ILE A 174 -1.04 2.51 -5.77
C ILE A 174 -2.30 3.35 -5.99
N PRO A 175 -2.54 3.86 -7.21
CA PRO A 175 -3.76 4.59 -7.55
C PRO A 175 -5.03 3.76 -7.34
N GLU A 176 -6.14 4.42 -6.99
CA GLU A 176 -7.43 3.77 -6.74
C GLU A 176 -7.98 2.98 -7.95
N ALA A 177 -7.60 3.36 -9.17
CA ALA A 177 -8.07 2.70 -10.38
C ALA A 177 -7.51 1.29 -10.58
N GLU A 178 -6.39 0.98 -9.91
CA GLU A 178 -5.67 -0.28 -10.11
C GLU A 178 -6.32 -1.43 -9.33
N GLN A 179 -6.56 -2.55 -10.02
CA GLN A 179 -7.11 -3.77 -9.44
C GLN A 179 -6.05 -4.86 -9.24
N SER A 180 -4.91 -4.72 -9.89
CA SER A 180 -3.75 -5.59 -9.75
C SER A 180 -2.49 -4.86 -10.15
N ILE A 181 -1.36 -5.29 -9.60
CA ILE A 181 -0.03 -4.83 -9.95
C ILE A 181 0.90 -6.02 -10.11
N SER A 182 2.06 -5.77 -10.70
CA SER A 182 3.11 -6.77 -10.88
C SER A 182 4.46 -6.24 -10.41
N ILE A 183 5.24 -7.08 -9.73
CA ILE A 183 6.66 -6.80 -9.43
C ILE A 183 7.50 -7.56 -10.43
N LEU A 184 8.24 -6.85 -11.27
CA LEU A 184 9.01 -7.40 -12.38
C LEU A 184 10.47 -6.96 -12.31
N GLY A 185 11.40 -7.84 -12.61
CA GLY A 185 12.83 -7.56 -12.67
C GLY A 185 13.23 -6.86 -13.98
N GLU A 186 14.11 -5.87 -13.89
CA GLU A 186 14.67 -5.18 -15.06
C GLU A 186 16.12 -5.60 -15.32
N LYS A 187 16.97 -5.53 -14.29
CA LYS A 187 18.42 -5.73 -14.43
C LYS A 187 19.05 -6.18 -13.13
N LEU A 188 20.06 -7.05 -13.23
CA LEU A 188 21.01 -7.37 -12.17
C LEU A 188 22.43 -7.06 -12.63
N SER A 189 23.18 -6.31 -11.82
CA SER A 189 24.63 -6.17 -11.94
C SER A 189 25.31 -6.87 -10.78
N VAL A 190 26.32 -7.68 -11.08
CA VAL A 190 27.12 -8.42 -10.08
C VAL A 190 28.57 -8.07 -10.25
N ILE A 191 29.18 -7.47 -9.23
CA ILE A 191 30.61 -7.20 -9.18
C ILE A 191 31.28 -8.30 -8.37
N ARG A 192 32.32 -8.86 -8.94
CA ARG A 192 33.19 -9.88 -8.35
C ARG A 192 34.63 -9.38 -8.35
N PRO A 193 35.57 -10.03 -7.62
CA PRO A 193 36.99 -9.66 -7.67
C PRO A 193 37.60 -9.75 -9.07
N ASP A 194 37.06 -10.60 -9.93
CA ASP A 194 37.56 -10.92 -11.27
C ASP A 194 36.76 -10.26 -12.41
N GLY A 195 35.71 -9.47 -12.09
CA GLY A 195 34.95 -8.79 -13.14
C GLY A 195 33.53 -8.35 -12.74
N VAL A 196 32.79 -7.88 -13.73
CA VAL A 196 31.41 -7.42 -13.62
C VAL A 196 30.53 -8.15 -14.62
N ASP A 197 29.43 -8.73 -14.14
CA ASP A 197 28.38 -9.29 -14.98
C ASP A 197 27.12 -8.45 -14.94
N ASN A 198 26.44 -8.37 -16.07
CA ASN A 198 25.13 -7.73 -16.16
C ASN A 198 24.12 -8.71 -16.77
N PHE A 199 22.94 -8.79 -16.17
CA PHE A 199 21.89 -9.73 -16.54
C PHE A 199 20.58 -9.00 -16.77
N THR A 200 20.04 -9.17 -17.99
CA THR A 200 18.77 -8.56 -18.44
C THR A 200 17.92 -9.55 -19.23
N SER A 201 18.41 -10.78 -19.42
CA SER A 201 17.69 -11.81 -20.19
C SER A 201 16.40 -12.21 -19.49
N PRO A 202 15.24 -12.23 -20.17
CA PRO A 202 13.96 -12.63 -19.57
C PRO A 202 14.00 -13.99 -18.88
N GLY A 203 13.20 -14.15 -17.83
CA GLY A 203 13.10 -15.38 -17.03
C GLY A 203 14.25 -15.60 -16.05
N ARG A 204 15.20 -14.68 -15.92
CA ARG A 204 16.31 -14.82 -14.99
C ARG A 204 15.94 -14.27 -13.61
N PRO A 205 16.12 -15.03 -12.50
CA PRO A 205 15.93 -14.51 -11.16
C PRO A 205 17.06 -13.54 -10.80
N ILE A 206 16.68 -12.31 -10.39
CA ILE A 206 17.62 -11.21 -10.11
C ILE A 206 17.50 -10.63 -8.71
N ALA A 207 16.37 -10.82 -8.06
CA ALA A 207 16.07 -10.33 -6.72
C ALA A 207 15.13 -11.30 -6.03
N VAL A 208 14.82 -11.02 -4.77
CA VAL A 208 13.88 -11.80 -3.96
C VAL A 208 12.96 -10.85 -3.22
N VAL A 209 11.68 -11.18 -3.15
CA VAL A 209 10.65 -10.44 -2.42
C VAL A 209 10.10 -11.29 -1.27
N SER A 210 9.82 -10.64 -0.14
CA SER A 210 9.13 -11.23 1.00
C SER A 210 8.24 -10.19 1.71
N ARG A 211 7.36 -10.64 2.62
CA ARG A 211 6.52 -9.78 3.47
C ARG A 211 5.71 -8.75 2.70
N VAL A 212 5.00 -9.19 1.68
CA VAL A 212 4.14 -8.29 0.90
C VAL A 212 2.85 -8.01 1.65
N THR A 213 2.57 -6.75 1.89
CA THR A 213 1.36 -6.28 2.57
C THR A 213 0.67 -5.19 1.76
N LEU A 214 -0.64 -5.14 1.86
CA LEU A 214 -1.48 -4.06 1.35
C LEU A 214 -2.21 -3.40 2.51
N GLU A 215 -2.10 -2.07 2.59
CA GLU A 215 -2.94 -1.25 3.47
C GLU A 215 -3.92 -0.48 2.60
N TYR A 216 -5.21 -0.66 2.86
CA TYR A 216 -6.27 -0.09 2.04
C TYR A 216 -7.52 0.20 2.89
N ARG A 217 -8.42 1.01 2.34
CA ARG A 217 -9.73 1.27 2.91
C ARG A 217 -10.78 0.44 2.17
N PRO A 218 -11.50 -0.48 2.83
CA PRO A 218 -12.59 -1.20 2.20
C PRO A 218 -13.68 -0.24 1.65
N PRO A 219 -14.43 -0.63 0.61
CA PRO A 219 -15.53 0.17 0.14
C PRO A 219 -16.61 0.32 1.23
N ALA A 220 -17.30 1.46 1.24
CA ALA A 220 -18.42 1.64 2.16
C ALA A 220 -19.50 0.59 1.93
N PRO A 221 -20.13 0.06 3.00
CA PRO A 221 -21.28 -0.84 2.85
C PRO A 221 -22.37 -0.20 1.98
N ALA A 222 -22.93 -0.97 1.05
CA ALA A 222 -24.06 -0.49 0.26
C ALA A 222 -25.20 -0.04 1.20
N PRO A 223 -25.88 1.09 0.94
CA PRO A 223 -27.01 1.51 1.74
C PRO A 223 -28.07 0.41 1.72
N PRO A 224 -28.75 0.12 2.85
CA PRO A 224 -29.79 -0.88 2.90
C PRO A 224 -30.85 -0.54 1.84
N GLY A 225 -31.05 -1.47 0.90
CA GLY A 225 -32.01 -1.29 -0.18
C GLY A 225 -33.38 -0.94 0.41
N ARG A 226 -33.97 0.18 -0.03
CA ARG A 226 -35.37 0.47 0.23
C ARG A 226 -36.19 -0.66 -0.43
N ARG A 227 -36.72 -1.55 0.40
CA ARG A 227 -37.77 -2.48 -0.02
C ARG A 227 -39.10 -1.73 -0.17
#